data_34248770be6b5717eb848b196fdfa695
#
_entry.id   34248770be6b5717eb848b196fdfa695
#
_cell.length_a   1.000
_cell.length_b   1.000
_cell.length_c   1.000
_cell.angle_alpha   90.00
_cell.angle_beta   90.00
_cell.angle_gamma   90.00
#
_symmetry.space_group_name_H-M   'P 1'
#
loop_
_entity.id
_entity.type
_entity.pdbx_description
1 polymer ?
#
loop_
_entity_poly.entity_id
_entity_poly.type
_entity_poly.pdbx_seq_one_letter_code
_entity_poly.pdbx_strand_id
1 'polypeptide(L)'
;MIFAIKTFFQLALFALRFLPPELSSYISLNSIKLLNSLGLKLKASKILSTSESTKIEVKGLRFDHYLGLSAGIDKEGKYFHSLSALGFSFIEVGTFTPRAQLGNDYPRIKRLEKNKSLINRLGFNNPGILRGMENIVANKNNFSGILGISIGKNKDTSLENAYLDYNFCMNECFNQADYIAINISSPNTKNLRKLTSPEYIKDLSKEISSTRKQLGKKFNKAVPIFLKLSPDEKDENIQDIVDATLSNGFDGYIVANTTQGESEGISGGISGELLKQKSCEMLRKVNNLAGDDATLIASGGVSSKRDVEERLNNGASLIQIYTSFVYKGPFILEELLI
;
A
#
# COMPACT_ATOMS: atom_id res chain seq x y z
N MET A 1 7.06 -8.77 -31.50
CA MET A 1 6.66 -9.54 -30.29
C MET A 1 6.16 -8.64 -29.16
N ILE A 2 6.94 -7.66 -28.67
CA ILE A 2 6.54 -6.75 -27.56
C ILE A 2 5.27 -5.96 -27.90
N PHE A 3 5.14 -5.42 -29.12
CA PHE A 3 3.95 -4.69 -29.56
C PHE A 3 2.68 -5.57 -29.51
N ALA A 4 2.76 -6.81 -30.00
CA ALA A 4 1.62 -7.73 -29.96
C ALA A 4 1.19 -8.08 -28.51
N ILE A 5 2.17 -8.20 -27.61
CA ILE A 5 1.89 -8.43 -26.18
C ILE A 5 1.19 -7.22 -25.55
N LYS A 6 1.67 -5.99 -25.83
CA LYS A 6 1.01 -4.75 -25.37
C LYS A 6 -0.43 -4.66 -25.87
N THR A 7 -0.64 -4.89 -27.16
CA THR A 7 -1.97 -4.86 -27.77
C THR A 7 -2.90 -5.90 -27.14
N PHE A 8 -2.43 -7.13 -26.93
CA PHE A 8 -3.21 -8.17 -26.25
C PHE A 8 -3.62 -7.75 -24.84
N PHE A 9 -2.68 -7.21 -24.05
CA PHE A 9 -2.98 -6.72 -22.70
C PHE A 9 -3.97 -5.56 -22.70
N GLN A 10 -3.84 -4.63 -23.63
CA GLN A 10 -4.79 -3.51 -23.77
C GLN A 10 -6.20 -4.01 -24.08
N LEU A 11 -6.32 -4.99 -24.98
CA LEU A 11 -7.61 -5.62 -25.31
C LEU A 11 -8.19 -6.38 -24.11
N ALA A 12 -7.35 -7.12 -23.37
CA ALA A 12 -7.76 -7.81 -22.15
C ALA A 12 -8.23 -6.83 -21.07
N LEU A 13 -7.47 -5.76 -20.81
CA LEU A 13 -7.88 -4.70 -19.89
C LEU A 13 -9.17 -4.01 -20.33
N PHE A 14 -9.35 -3.78 -21.62
CA PHE A 14 -10.59 -3.22 -22.17
C PHE A 14 -11.77 -4.15 -21.89
N ALA A 15 -11.64 -5.45 -22.19
CA ALA A 15 -12.69 -6.43 -21.92
C ALA A 15 -13.03 -6.53 -20.42
N LEU A 16 -12.02 -6.49 -19.54
CA LEU A 16 -12.19 -6.53 -18.08
C LEU A 16 -12.94 -5.31 -17.51
N ARG A 17 -12.97 -4.18 -18.23
CA ARG A 17 -13.73 -2.98 -17.79
C ARG A 17 -15.24 -3.20 -17.80
N PHE A 18 -15.75 -4.10 -18.60
CA PHE A 18 -17.19 -4.44 -18.66
C PHE A 18 -17.63 -5.33 -17.49
N LEU A 19 -16.70 -5.91 -16.74
CA LEU A 19 -16.99 -6.75 -15.58
C LEU A 19 -17.03 -5.91 -14.29
N PRO A 20 -17.77 -6.37 -13.25
CA PRO A 20 -17.70 -5.78 -11.92
C PRO A 20 -16.24 -5.68 -11.45
N PRO A 21 -15.82 -4.57 -10.79
CA PRO A 21 -14.42 -4.32 -10.45
C PRO A 21 -13.75 -5.43 -9.65
N GLU A 22 -14.45 -6.05 -8.70
CA GLU A 22 -13.88 -7.13 -7.88
C GLU A 22 -13.70 -8.43 -8.68
N LEU A 23 -14.63 -8.75 -9.60
CA LEU A 23 -14.49 -9.89 -10.50
C LEU A 23 -13.32 -9.67 -11.47
N SER A 24 -13.19 -8.45 -12.02
CA SER A 24 -12.04 -8.08 -12.87
C SER A 24 -10.72 -8.24 -12.13
N SER A 25 -10.65 -7.80 -10.87
CA SER A 25 -9.47 -7.95 -10.03
C SER A 25 -9.13 -9.41 -9.80
N TYR A 26 -10.11 -10.23 -9.46
CA TYR A 26 -9.94 -11.66 -9.25
C TYR A 26 -9.41 -12.37 -10.50
N ILE A 27 -10.02 -12.12 -11.65
CA ILE A 27 -9.58 -12.70 -12.94
C ILE A 27 -8.17 -12.26 -13.28
N SER A 28 -7.87 -10.95 -13.15
CA SER A 28 -6.55 -10.39 -13.47
C SER A 28 -5.45 -11.01 -12.61
N LEU A 29 -5.63 -11.07 -11.30
CA LEU A 29 -4.63 -11.60 -10.37
C LEU A 29 -4.37 -13.09 -10.60
N ASN A 30 -5.42 -13.89 -10.82
CA ASN A 30 -5.26 -15.30 -11.13
C ASN A 30 -4.61 -15.53 -12.50
N SER A 31 -4.92 -14.70 -13.49
CA SER A 31 -4.26 -14.76 -14.80
C SER A 31 -2.76 -14.44 -14.71
N ILE A 32 -2.38 -13.40 -13.96
CA ILE A 32 -0.97 -13.05 -13.72
C ILE A 32 -0.26 -14.20 -13.00
N LYS A 33 -0.90 -14.80 -12.00
CA LYS A 33 -0.35 -15.95 -11.27
C LYS A 33 -0.15 -17.15 -12.20
N LEU A 34 -1.12 -17.47 -13.04
CA LEU A 34 -1.05 -18.56 -14.02
C LEU A 34 0.06 -18.32 -15.04
N LEU A 35 0.13 -17.11 -15.63
CA LEU A 35 1.18 -16.78 -16.59
C LEU A 35 2.58 -16.89 -15.98
N ASN A 36 2.75 -16.43 -14.74
CA ASN A 36 4.01 -16.56 -14.03
C ASN A 36 4.38 -18.03 -13.75
N SER A 37 3.40 -18.87 -13.37
CA SER A 37 3.64 -20.31 -13.14
C SER A 37 3.99 -21.08 -14.40
N LEU A 38 3.55 -20.62 -15.56
CA LEU A 38 3.91 -21.18 -16.88
C LEU A 38 5.29 -20.65 -17.38
N GLY A 39 6.02 -19.88 -16.55
CA GLY A 39 7.31 -19.30 -16.93
C GLY A 39 7.21 -18.17 -17.96
N LEU A 40 6.01 -17.74 -18.31
CA LEU A 40 5.76 -16.60 -19.17
C LEU A 40 6.00 -15.32 -18.36
N LYS A 41 7.27 -15.04 -18.08
CA LYS A 41 7.68 -13.81 -17.39
C LYS A 41 7.28 -12.63 -18.26
N LEU A 42 6.19 -11.98 -17.90
CA LEU A 42 5.77 -10.70 -18.45
C LEU A 42 6.74 -9.63 -17.93
N LYS A 43 8.01 -9.74 -18.38
CA LYS A 43 8.96 -8.69 -18.10
C LYS A 43 8.55 -7.48 -18.94
N ALA A 44 7.77 -6.56 -18.38
CA ALA A 44 7.92 -5.14 -18.68
C ALA A 44 9.41 -4.72 -18.52
N SER A 45 10.19 -5.56 -17.88
CA SER A 45 11.54 -5.40 -17.39
C SER A 45 12.69 -5.62 -18.37
N LYS A 46 12.50 -5.80 -19.67
CA LYS A 46 13.66 -5.62 -20.58
C LYS A 46 14.14 -4.18 -20.66
N ILE A 47 13.28 -3.22 -20.29
CA ILE A 47 13.63 -1.80 -20.18
C ILE A 47 14.23 -1.49 -18.80
N LEU A 48 13.88 -2.27 -17.79
CA LEU A 48 14.43 -2.18 -16.44
C LEU A 48 15.66 -3.11 -16.30
N SER A 49 16.64 -3.01 -17.21
CA SER A 49 18.00 -3.36 -16.85
C SER A 49 18.42 -2.34 -15.80
N THR A 50 18.17 -2.67 -14.53
CA THR A 50 18.53 -1.85 -13.39
C THR A 50 20.01 -1.53 -13.48
N SER A 51 20.34 -0.34 -13.95
CA SER A 51 21.68 0.19 -13.73
C SER A 51 21.86 0.33 -12.21
N GLU A 52 23.07 0.13 -11.71
CA GLU A 52 23.37 0.41 -10.29
C GLU A 52 22.91 1.83 -9.87
N SER A 53 22.82 2.76 -10.82
CA SER A 53 22.37 4.14 -10.61
C SER A 53 20.90 4.31 -10.26
N THR A 54 20.05 3.28 -10.42
CA THR A 54 18.61 3.35 -10.06
C THR A 54 18.32 2.77 -8.67
N LYS A 55 19.27 2.07 -8.06
CA LYS A 55 19.10 1.47 -6.74
C LYS A 55 19.03 2.52 -5.65
N ILE A 56 18.11 2.32 -4.74
CA ILE A 56 17.85 3.24 -3.62
C ILE A 56 17.99 2.45 -2.33
N GLU A 57 18.70 3.01 -1.37
CA GLU A 57 18.78 2.46 -0.02
C GLU A 57 17.93 3.32 0.93
N VAL A 58 16.99 2.68 1.61
CA VAL A 58 16.08 3.33 2.57
C VAL A 58 16.00 2.47 3.82
N LYS A 59 16.38 3.04 4.98
CA LYS A 59 16.35 2.35 6.29
C LYS A 59 16.98 0.94 6.27
N GLY A 60 18.10 0.79 5.55
CA GLY A 60 18.84 -0.47 5.40
C GLY A 60 18.22 -1.47 4.40
N LEU A 61 17.15 -1.11 3.72
CA LEU A 61 16.54 -1.90 2.65
C LEU A 61 17.00 -1.39 1.28
N ARG A 62 17.35 -2.32 0.39
CA ARG A 62 17.78 -2.00 -0.99
C ARG A 62 16.66 -2.22 -1.98
N PHE A 63 16.24 -1.15 -2.62
CA PHE A 63 15.21 -1.14 -3.65
C PHE A 63 15.85 -1.02 -5.03
N ASP A 64 15.37 -1.79 -6.01
CA ASP A 64 15.84 -1.71 -7.39
C ASP A 64 15.53 -0.35 -8.02
N HIS A 65 14.43 0.27 -7.60
CA HIS A 65 13.97 1.62 -7.96
C HIS A 65 12.87 2.09 -7.00
N TYR A 66 12.45 3.34 -7.11
CA TYR A 66 11.49 3.99 -6.20
C TYR A 66 10.04 3.50 -6.31
N LEU A 67 9.67 2.69 -7.33
CA LEU A 67 8.26 2.40 -7.62
C LEU A 67 7.83 1.04 -7.08
N GLY A 68 6.75 1.04 -6.30
CA GLY A 68 6.12 -0.13 -5.71
C GLY A 68 4.61 -0.17 -5.86
N LEU A 69 4.02 -1.27 -5.39
CA LEU A 69 2.58 -1.52 -5.43
C LEU A 69 1.98 -1.37 -4.03
N SER A 70 0.92 -0.56 -3.94
CA SER A 70 0.23 -0.26 -2.68
C SER A 70 -0.58 -1.45 -2.16
N ALA A 71 -0.76 -1.53 -0.84
CA ALA A 71 -1.72 -2.44 -0.20
C ALA A 71 -3.12 -2.34 -0.81
N GLY A 72 -3.84 -3.46 -0.76
CA GLY A 72 -5.20 -3.58 -1.27
C GLY A 72 -5.31 -4.25 -2.64
N ILE A 73 -4.22 -4.41 -3.40
CA ILE A 73 -4.18 -5.26 -4.60
C ILE A 73 -4.11 -6.73 -4.17
N ASP A 74 -3.11 -7.10 -3.39
CA ASP A 74 -2.98 -8.43 -2.81
C ASP A 74 -3.38 -8.43 -1.33
N LYS A 75 -4.67 -8.60 -1.06
CA LYS A 75 -5.24 -8.62 0.30
C LYS A 75 -5.03 -9.94 1.04
N GLU A 76 -4.59 -10.97 0.33
CA GLU A 76 -4.48 -12.32 0.85
C GLU A 76 -3.03 -12.80 0.99
N GLY A 77 -2.05 -12.06 0.44
CA GLY A 77 -0.66 -12.50 0.38
C GLY A 77 -0.42 -13.67 -0.59
N LYS A 78 -1.23 -13.77 -1.63
CA LYS A 78 -1.19 -14.90 -2.60
C LYS A 78 -0.52 -14.56 -3.93
N TYR A 79 -0.41 -13.28 -4.27
CA TYR A 79 -0.08 -12.82 -5.62
C TYR A 79 1.18 -11.99 -5.69
N PHE A 80 1.74 -11.53 -4.56
CA PHE A 80 2.88 -10.60 -4.49
C PHE A 80 4.09 -11.08 -5.30
N HIS A 81 4.42 -12.38 -5.25
CA HIS A 81 5.52 -12.95 -6.04
C HIS A 81 5.28 -12.85 -7.54
N SER A 82 4.04 -13.02 -8.00
CA SER A 82 3.68 -12.91 -9.42
C SER A 82 3.57 -11.44 -9.87
N LEU A 83 3.13 -10.55 -8.96
CA LEU A 83 3.09 -9.11 -9.18
C LEU A 83 4.50 -8.52 -9.26
N SER A 84 5.45 -9.00 -8.47
CA SER A 84 6.84 -8.56 -8.53
C SER A 84 7.49 -8.93 -9.87
N ALA A 85 7.11 -10.05 -10.48
CA ALA A 85 7.57 -10.45 -11.80
C ALA A 85 7.17 -9.44 -12.91
N LEU A 86 6.22 -8.54 -12.65
CA LEU A 86 5.88 -7.43 -13.55
C LEU A 86 6.90 -6.29 -13.51
N GLY A 87 7.77 -6.24 -12.49
CA GLY A 87 8.85 -5.26 -12.39
C GLY A 87 8.72 -4.26 -11.23
N PHE A 88 7.83 -4.45 -10.27
CA PHE A 88 7.78 -3.62 -9.06
C PHE A 88 8.97 -3.91 -8.15
N SER A 89 9.62 -2.87 -7.63
CA SER A 89 10.73 -2.96 -6.69
C SER A 89 10.28 -3.44 -5.31
N PHE A 90 9.08 -3.07 -4.91
CA PHE A 90 8.48 -3.51 -3.66
C PHE A 90 6.96 -3.66 -3.78
N ILE A 91 6.39 -4.49 -2.94
CA ILE A 91 4.95 -4.76 -2.90
C ILE A 91 4.47 -4.73 -1.46
N GLU A 92 3.40 -3.97 -1.21
CA GLU A 92 2.71 -3.96 0.06
C GLU A 92 1.46 -4.84 -0.03
N VAL A 93 1.41 -5.89 0.80
CA VAL A 93 0.28 -6.81 0.89
C VAL A 93 -0.65 -6.46 2.07
N GLY A 94 -1.87 -6.94 2.05
CA GLY A 94 -2.89 -6.67 3.06
C GLY A 94 -3.83 -5.54 2.64
N THR A 95 -4.49 -4.86 3.58
CA THR A 95 -4.30 -4.80 5.05
C THR A 95 -4.86 -6.04 5.71
N PHE A 96 -4.07 -6.66 6.56
CA PHE A 96 -4.50 -7.77 7.40
C PHE A 96 -5.00 -7.28 8.75
N THR A 97 -5.97 -7.99 9.30
CA THR A 97 -6.46 -7.82 10.67
C THR A 97 -6.25 -9.12 11.44
N PRO A 98 -6.28 -9.14 12.78
CA PRO A 98 -6.10 -10.38 13.56
C PRO A 98 -7.02 -11.51 13.09
N ARG A 99 -8.31 -11.24 13.01
CA ARG A 99 -9.32 -12.17 12.52
C ARG A 99 -9.71 -11.85 11.08
N ALA A 100 -10.11 -12.86 10.33
CA ALA A 100 -10.73 -12.68 9.03
C ALA A 100 -11.99 -11.79 9.13
N GLN A 101 -12.22 -10.95 8.12
CA GLN A 101 -13.47 -10.22 8.00
C GLN A 101 -13.88 -10.04 6.54
N LEU A 102 -15.20 -10.10 6.31
CA LEU A 102 -15.78 -10.04 4.96
C LEU A 102 -15.70 -8.63 4.35
N GLY A 103 -15.54 -7.62 5.20
CA GLY A 103 -15.63 -6.22 4.79
C GLY A 103 -17.07 -5.72 4.76
N ASN A 104 -17.31 -4.65 4.01
CA ASN A 104 -18.63 -4.04 3.85
C ASN A 104 -19.45 -4.72 2.75
N ASP A 105 -20.75 -4.43 2.68
CA ASP A 105 -21.68 -4.99 1.69
C ASP A 105 -21.38 -4.52 0.27
N TYR A 106 -21.73 -5.34 -0.71
CA TYR A 106 -21.61 -5.04 -2.14
C TYR A 106 -22.70 -4.03 -2.60
N PRO A 107 -22.41 -3.21 -3.63
CA PRO A 107 -21.15 -3.06 -4.34
C PRO A 107 -20.12 -2.29 -3.49
N ARG A 108 -18.85 -2.72 -3.53
CA ARG A 108 -17.77 -2.15 -2.71
C ARG A 108 -16.76 -1.32 -3.48
N ILE A 109 -16.72 -1.46 -4.79
CA ILE A 109 -15.82 -0.71 -5.67
C ILE A 109 -16.57 -0.27 -6.92
N LYS A 110 -16.34 0.98 -7.33
CA LYS A 110 -16.83 1.50 -8.60
C LYS A 110 -15.72 2.25 -9.34
N ARG A 111 -15.68 2.11 -10.65
CA ARG A 111 -14.80 2.89 -11.51
C ARG A 111 -15.43 4.23 -11.84
N LEU A 112 -14.68 5.30 -11.67
CA LEU A 112 -15.01 6.65 -12.09
C LEU A 112 -14.25 6.94 -13.37
N GLU A 113 -14.73 6.37 -14.49
CA GLU A 113 -14.01 6.30 -15.78
C GLU A 113 -13.61 7.68 -16.30
N LYS A 114 -14.51 8.66 -16.24
CA LYS A 114 -14.24 10.04 -16.70
C LYS A 114 -13.06 10.68 -15.96
N ASN A 115 -12.85 10.32 -14.71
CA ASN A 115 -11.82 10.88 -13.86
C ASN A 115 -10.63 9.95 -13.67
N LYS A 116 -10.57 8.79 -14.33
CA LYS A 116 -9.52 7.76 -14.12
C LYS A 116 -9.29 7.48 -12.62
N SER A 117 -10.38 7.35 -11.89
CA SER A 117 -10.42 7.23 -10.44
C SER A 117 -11.26 6.03 -10.01
N LEU A 118 -11.12 5.63 -8.75
CA LEU A 118 -11.94 4.58 -8.15
C LEU A 118 -12.56 5.14 -6.86
N ILE A 119 -13.79 4.72 -6.56
CA ILE A 119 -14.36 4.85 -5.24
C ILE A 119 -14.54 3.46 -4.63
N ASN A 120 -14.18 3.30 -3.36
CA ASN A 120 -14.28 2.01 -2.68
C ASN A 120 -14.78 2.15 -1.24
N ARG A 121 -15.50 1.11 -0.78
CA ARG A 121 -15.96 0.94 0.60
C ARG A 121 -15.64 -0.46 1.13
N LEU A 122 -14.43 -0.93 0.90
CA LEU A 122 -14.01 -2.32 1.13
C LEU A 122 -14.12 -2.77 2.59
N GLY A 123 -13.70 -1.93 3.57
CA GLY A 123 -13.82 -2.25 4.99
C GLY A 123 -12.87 -3.36 5.46
N PHE A 124 -11.64 -3.38 4.93
CA PHE A 124 -10.60 -4.37 5.27
C PHE A 124 -11.05 -5.83 5.10
N ASN A 125 -11.65 -6.16 3.95
CA ASN A 125 -11.91 -7.57 3.62
C ASN A 125 -10.59 -8.32 3.45
N ASN A 126 -10.35 -9.30 4.33
CA ASN A 126 -9.10 -10.07 4.37
C ASN A 126 -9.28 -11.41 5.11
N PRO A 127 -8.39 -12.41 4.90
CA PRO A 127 -8.51 -13.74 5.49
C PRO A 127 -8.02 -13.83 6.94
N GLY A 128 -7.64 -12.73 7.57
CA GLY A 128 -6.93 -12.69 8.85
C GLY A 128 -5.42 -12.88 8.69
N ILE A 129 -4.66 -12.39 9.68
CA ILE A 129 -3.19 -12.37 9.59
C ILE A 129 -2.59 -13.78 9.51
N LEU A 130 -3.12 -14.75 10.25
CA LEU A 130 -2.59 -16.12 10.27
C LEU A 130 -2.65 -16.75 8.87
N ARG A 131 -3.81 -16.68 8.21
CA ARG A 131 -3.97 -17.20 6.85
C ARG A 131 -3.15 -16.39 5.83
N GLY A 132 -3.04 -15.08 6.04
CA GLY A 132 -2.15 -14.22 5.25
C GLY A 132 -0.69 -14.69 5.33
N MET A 133 -0.20 -15.00 6.53
CA MET A 133 1.17 -15.48 6.71
C MET A 133 1.40 -16.86 6.12
N GLU A 134 0.46 -17.80 6.23
CA GLU A 134 0.55 -19.08 5.51
C GLU A 134 0.73 -18.87 3.99
N ASN A 135 -0.07 -17.98 3.40
CA ASN A 135 0.04 -17.68 1.98
C ASN A 135 1.39 -17.04 1.63
N ILE A 136 1.89 -16.11 2.47
CA ILE A 136 3.17 -15.44 2.25
C ILE A 136 4.31 -16.44 2.32
N VAL A 137 4.37 -17.26 3.37
CA VAL A 137 5.42 -18.29 3.54
C VAL A 137 5.45 -19.25 2.35
N ALA A 138 4.28 -19.69 1.88
CA ALA A 138 4.16 -20.60 0.74
C ALA A 138 4.68 -20.01 -0.58
N ASN A 139 4.73 -18.67 -0.71
CA ASN A 139 5.09 -18.00 -1.97
C ASN A 139 6.39 -17.17 -1.88
N LYS A 140 7.01 -17.05 -0.70
CA LYS A 140 8.15 -16.14 -0.49
C LYS A 140 9.44 -16.60 -1.19
N ASN A 141 9.67 -17.90 -1.34
CA ASN A 141 10.88 -18.44 -1.97
C ASN A 141 11.07 -18.00 -3.44
N ASN A 142 10.00 -17.54 -4.10
CA ASN A 142 10.02 -17.07 -5.48
C ASN A 142 9.99 -15.53 -5.58
N PHE A 143 10.16 -14.85 -4.48
CA PHE A 143 10.08 -13.39 -4.40
C PHE A 143 11.45 -12.78 -4.10
N SER A 144 11.88 -11.84 -4.93
CA SER A 144 13.19 -11.17 -4.82
C SER A 144 13.10 -9.68 -4.47
N GLY A 145 11.89 -9.13 -4.37
CA GLY A 145 11.68 -7.72 -4.02
C GLY A 145 11.59 -7.46 -2.52
N ILE A 146 11.22 -6.25 -2.15
CA ILE A 146 10.92 -5.85 -0.77
C ILE A 146 9.43 -6.09 -0.49
N LEU A 147 9.14 -6.82 0.59
CA LEU A 147 7.78 -7.14 1.02
C LEU A 147 7.34 -6.25 2.19
N GLY A 148 6.45 -5.32 1.92
CA GLY A 148 5.72 -4.59 2.95
C GLY A 148 4.47 -5.35 3.39
N ILE A 149 4.19 -5.35 4.69
CA ILE A 149 2.97 -5.95 5.24
C ILE A 149 2.14 -4.88 5.93
N SER A 150 0.97 -4.59 5.37
CA SER A 150 0.01 -3.64 5.94
C SER A 150 -0.88 -4.35 6.95
N ILE A 151 -0.98 -3.77 8.15
CA ILE A 151 -1.80 -4.28 9.26
C ILE A 151 -2.78 -3.24 9.77
N GLY A 152 -3.91 -3.71 10.28
CA GLY A 152 -4.98 -2.87 10.81
C GLY A 152 -5.78 -3.58 11.88
N LYS A 153 -6.66 -2.83 12.59
CA LYS A 153 -7.54 -3.42 13.58
C LYS A 153 -8.81 -4.01 12.97
N ASN A 154 -9.39 -5.00 13.60
CA ASN A 154 -10.73 -5.49 13.27
C ASN A 154 -11.80 -4.43 13.48
N LYS A 155 -12.89 -4.53 12.73
CA LYS A 155 -14.00 -3.54 12.75
C LYS A 155 -14.65 -3.43 14.14
N ASP A 156 -14.77 -4.53 14.85
CA ASP A 156 -15.42 -4.69 16.15
C ASP A 156 -14.51 -4.44 17.36
N THR A 157 -13.20 -4.31 17.16
CA THR A 157 -12.25 -3.92 18.22
C THR A 157 -12.46 -2.45 18.58
N SER A 158 -12.57 -2.11 19.87
CA SER A 158 -12.70 -0.73 20.35
C SER A 158 -11.43 0.08 20.08
N LEU A 159 -11.49 1.40 20.21
CA LEU A 159 -10.32 2.26 20.01
C LEU A 159 -9.27 2.05 21.10
N GLU A 160 -9.72 1.89 22.34
CA GLU A 160 -8.88 1.68 23.53
C GLU A 160 -8.08 0.37 23.43
N ASN A 161 -8.65 -0.64 22.77
CA ASN A 161 -8.02 -1.96 22.56
C ASN A 161 -7.35 -2.10 21.19
N ALA A 162 -7.32 -1.05 20.37
CA ALA A 162 -6.77 -1.10 19.01
C ALA A 162 -5.32 -1.62 19.00
N TYR A 163 -4.50 -1.21 19.96
CA TYR A 163 -3.10 -1.62 20.06
C TYR A 163 -2.92 -3.15 20.16
N LEU A 164 -3.87 -3.87 20.78
CA LEU A 164 -3.83 -5.33 20.87
C LEU A 164 -3.89 -5.98 19.48
N ASP A 165 -4.73 -5.45 18.59
CA ASP A 165 -4.85 -5.95 17.22
C ASP A 165 -3.56 -5.71 16.41
N TYR A 166 -2.97 -4.51 16.52
CA TYR A 166 -1.70 -4.21 15.84
C TYR A 166 -0.56 -5.07 16.39
N ASN A 167 -0.45 -5.21 17.71
CA ASN A 167 0.57 -6.02 18.35
C ASN A 167 0.43 -7.50 17.98
N PHE A 168 -0.79 -8.03 17.94
CA PHE A 168 -1.05 -9.39 17.48
C PHE A 168 -0.58 -9.58 16.03
N CYS A 169 -1.00 -8.69 15.12
CA CYS A 169 -0.57 -8.76 13.73
C CYS A 169 0.96 -8.64 13.58
N MET A 170 1.60 -7.74 14.35
CA MET A 170 3.06 -7.59 14.33
C MET A 170 3.77 -8.86 14.76
N ASN A 171 3.31 -9.53 15.84
CA ASN A 171 3.89 -10.78 16.30
C ASN A 171 3.90 -11.85 15.20
N GLU A 172 2.81 -11.94 14.44
CA GLU A 172 2.67 -12.94 13.38
C GLU A 172 3.50 -12.60 12.13
N CYS A 173 3.56 -11.32 11.73
CA CYS A 173 4.17 -10.94 10.45
C CYS A 173 5.63 -10.49 10.52
N PHE A 174 6.16 -10.17 11.70
CA PHE A 174 7.46 -9.48 11.86
C PHE A 174 8.62 -10.21 11.17
N ASN A 175 8.69 -11.52 11.31
CA ASN A 175 9.76 -12.31 10.71
C ASN A 175 9.69 -12.34 9.17
N GLN A 176 8.50 -12.21 8.61
CA GLN A 176 8.28 -12.24 7.15
C GLN A 176 8.36 -10.87 6.49
N ALA A 177 8.07 -9.80 7.22
CA ALA A 177 8.04 -8.45 6.69
C ALA A 177 9.45 -7.88 6.48
N ASP A 178 9.66 -7.17 5.38
CA ASP A 178 10.82 -6.30 5.21
C ASP A 178 10.51 -4.90 5.79
N TYR A 179 9.26 -4.44 5.71
CA TYR A 179 8.72 -3.34 6.49
C TYR A 179 7.26 -3.59 6.88
N ILE A 180 6.77 -2.88 7.89
CA ILE A 180 5.38 -2.96 8.35
C ILE A 180 4.69 -1.60 8.18
N ALA A 181 3.51 -1.59 7.55
CA ALA A 181 2.67 -0.42 7.42
C ALA A 181 1.50 -0.48 8.43
N ILE A 182 1.47 0.48 9.35
CA ILE A 182 0.39 0.65 10.33
C ILE A 182 -0.73 1.45 9.69
N ASN A 183 -1.83 0.80 9.37
CA ASN A 183 -2.95 1.42 8.66
C ASN A 183 -4.06 1.86 9.62
N ILE A 184 -4.04 3.15 9.99
CA ILE A 184 -5.06 3.81 10.82
C ILE A 184 -5.93 4.78 10.02
N SER A 185 -5.80 4.81 8.71
CA SER A 185 -6.30 5.89 7.84
C SER A 185 -7.45 5.50 6.92
N SER A 186 -7.95 4.25 6.97
CA SER A 186 -9.05 3.83 6.11
C SER A 186 -10.36 4.59 6.44
N PRO A 187 -11.02 5.21 5.43
CA PRO A 187 -12.33 5.84 5.65
C PRO A 187 -13.48 4.82 5.81
N ASN A 188 -13.21 3.56 5.48
CA ASN A 188 -14.22 2.51 5.33
C ASN A 188 -14.40 1.65 6.59
N THR A 189 -13.66 1.94 7.66
CA THR A 189 -13.76 1.29 8.97
C THR A 189 -14.20 2.32 10.01
N LYS A 190 -15.33 2.05 10.66
CA LYS A 190 -15.95 2.98 11.62
C LYS A 190 -14.94 3.42 12.70
N ASN A 191 -14.84 4.71 12.92
CA ASN A 191 -13.99 5.35 13.93
C ASN A 191 -12.47 5.11 13.79
N LEU A 192 -11.99 4.37 12.80
CA LEU A 192 -10.55 4.04 12.69
C LEU A 192 -9.68 5.30 12.69
N ARG A 193 -10.07 6.34 11.96
CA ARG A 193 -9.35 7.62 11.86
C ARG A 193 -9.29 8.40 13.17
N LYS A 194 -10.10 8.06 14.18
CA LYS A 194 -9.97 8.66 15.52
C LYS A 194 -8.68 8.24 16.22
N LEU A 195 -8.03 7.15 15.77
CA LEU A 195 -6.71 6.75 16.28
C LEU A 195 -5.60 7.77 15.99
N THR A 196 -5.84 8.75 15.10
CA THR A 196 -4.93 9.87 14.84
C THR A 196 -5.08 11.01 15.84
N SER A 197 -6.13 11.02 16.68
CA SER A 197 -6.26 12.07 17.69
C SER A 197 -5.15 11.96 18.73
N PRO A 198 -4.75 13.10 19.35
CA PRO A 198 -3.66 13.14 20.35
C PRO A 198 -3.85 12.15 21.52
N GLU A 199 -5.11 11.88 21.87
CA GLU A 199 -5.49 10.94 22.93
C GLU A 199 -5.04 9.49 22.62
N TYR A 200 -5.22 9.03 21.37
CA TYR A 200 -4.95 7.65 21.01
C TYR A 200 -3.58 7.45 20.35
N ILE A 201 -3.10 8.42 19.54
CA ILE A 201 -1.89 8.21 18.74
C ILE A 201 -0.63 8.04 19.60
N LYS A 202 -0.56 8.75 20.73
CA LYS A 202 0.57 8.70 21.66
C LYS A 202 0.69 7.30 22.29
N ASP A 203 -0.40 6.76 22.79
CA ASP A 203 -0.40 5.44 23.44
C ASP A 203 -0.22 4.33 22.41
N LEU A 204 -0.91 4.41 21.27
CA LEU A 204 -0.77 3.45 20.18
C LEU A 204 0.66 3.38 19.66
N SER A 205 1.30 4.52 19.40
CA SER A 205 2.68 4.55 18.92
C SER A 205 3.67 3.99 19.91
N LYS A 206 3.48 4.25 21.22
CA LYS A 206 4.28 3.70 22.30
C LYS A 206 4.17 2.16 22.37
N GLU A 207 2.97 1.62 22.32
CA GLU A 207 2.71 0.18 22.35
C GLU A 207 3.32 -0.54 21.14
N ILE A 208 3.14 0.01 19.95
CA ILE A 208 3.73 -0.50 18.70
C ILE A 208 5.28 -0.49 18.81
N SER A 209 5.86 0.60 19.29
CA SER A 209 7.31 0.72 19.49
C SER A 209 7.86 -0.32 20.48
N SER A 210 7.15 -0.54 21.59
CA SER A 210 7.51 -1.55 22.59
C SER A 210 7.53 -2.95 21.96
N THR A 211 6.47 -3.31 21.25
CA THR A 211 6.34 -4.59 20.54
C THR A 211 7.42 -4.75 19.49
N ARG A 212 7.70 -3.70 18.68
CA ARG A 212 8.80 -3.71 17.70
C ARG A 212 10.15 -4.03 18.34
N LYS A 213 10.48 -3.37 19.47
CA LYS A 213 11.75 -3.60 20.18
C LYS A 213 11.87 -5.03 20.69
N GLN A 214 10.81 -5.59 21.23
CA GLN A 214 10.77 -6.98 21.70
C GLN A 214 10.99 -7.97 20.56
N LEU A 215 10.26 -7.78 19.44
CA LEU A 215 10.36 -8.63 18.27
C LEU A 215 11.70 -8.50 17.56
N GLY A 216 12.25 -7.28 17.49
CA GLY A 216 13.59 -7.03 16.95
C GLY A 216 14.68 -7.81 17.70
N LYS A 217 14.59 -7.85 19.03
CA LYS A 217 15.50 -8.69 19.87
C LYS A 217 15.25 -10.18 19.64
N LYS A 218 13.98 -10.60 19.62
CA LYS A 218 13.59 -12.02 19.45
C LYS A 218 14.09 -12.61 18.13
N PHE A 219 13.96 -11.85 17.04
CA PHE A 219 14.31 -12.31 15.69
C PHE A 219 15.67 -11.83 15.19
N ASN A 220 16.39 -11.05 15.99
CA ASN A 220 17.65 -10.38 15.62
C ASN A 220 17.50 -9.66 14.26
N LYS A 221 16.42 -8.89 14.10
CA LYS A 221 16.02 -8.24 12.85
C LYS A 221 15.51 -6.83 13.09
N ALA A 222 15.99 -5.87 12.30
CA ALA A 222 15.40 -4.53 12.23
C ALA A 222 14.33 -4.50 11.13
N VAL A 223 13.10 -4.16 11.51
CA VAL A 223 11.98 -4.00 10.56
C VAL A 223 11.47 -2.58 10.67
N PRO A 224 11.61 -1.76 9.59
CA PRO A 224 11.05 -0.41 9.55
C PRO A 224 9.54 -0.40 9.70
N ILE A 225 9.02 0.60 10.41
CA ILE A 225 7.58 0.81 10.63
C ILE A 225 7.16 2.15 10.03
N PHE A 226 6.19 2.11 9.13
CA PHE A 226 5.60 3.29 8.49
C PHE A 226 4.14 3.47 8.93
N LEU A 227 3.77 4.69 9.29
CA LEU A 227 2.37 5.03 9.54
C LEU A 227 1.71 5.47 8.25
N LYS A 228 0.58 4.85 7.87
CA LYS A 228 -0.19 5.25 6.69
C LYS A 228 -1.24 6.29 7.04
N LEU A 229 -1.07 7.50 6.51
CA LEU A 229 -1.87 8.66 6.81
C LEU A 229 -3.08 8.82 5.90
N SER A 230 -4.11 9.48 6.41
CA SER A 230 -5.26 9.95 5.63
C SER A 230 -4.92 11.28 4.95
N PRO A 231 -5.32 11.51 3.68
CA PRO A 231 -5.19 12.83 3.08
C PRO A 231 -6.23 13.83 3.63
N ASP A 232 -7.17 13.36 4.45
CA ASP A 232 -8.23 14.15 5.08
C ASP A 232 -7.89 14.54 6.53
N GLU A 233 -6.65 14.27 6.97
CA GLU A 233 -6.21 14.63 8.31
C GLU A 233 -6.19 16.13 8.48
N LYS A 234 -6.65 16.61 9.64
CA LYS A 234 -6.64 18.03 9.93
C LYS A 234 -5.22 18.52 10.20
N ASP A 235 -4.92 19.74 9.75
CA ASP A 235 -3.59 20.33 9.90
C ASP A 235 -3.13 20.36 11.37
N GLU A 236 -4.02 20.66 12.30
CA GLU A 236 -3.77 20.67 13.74
C GLU A 236 -3.31 19.31 14.31
N ASN A 237 -3.80 18.20 13.72
CA ASN A 237 -3.45 16.86 14.18
C ASN A 237 -2.14 16.34 13.58
N ILE A 238 -1.71 16.88 12.42
CA ILE A 238 -0.54 16.32 11.70
C ILE A 238 0.72 16.49 12.54
N GLN A 239 0.90 17.64 13.21
CA GLN A 239 2.05 17.87 14.09
C GLN A 239 2.07 16.87 15.24
N ASP A 240 0.94 16.69 15.95
CA ASP A 240 0.85 15.76 17.07
C ASP A 240 1.13 14.32 16.64
N ILE A 241 0.66 13.92 15.44
CA ILE A 241 0.94 12.60 14.86
C ILE A 241 2.43 12.43 14.61
N VAL A 242 3.07 13.42 13.98
CA VAL A 242 4.49 13.39 13.64
C VAL A 242 5.32 13.32 14.93
N ASP A 243 5.06 14.19 15.90
CA ASP A 243 5.78 14.22 17.17
C ASP A 243 5.64 12.92 17.96
N ALA A 244 4.41 12.41 18.08
CA ALA A 244 4.15 11.18 18.81
C ALA A 244 4.80 9.95 18.18
N THR A 245 4.79 9.86 16.84
CA THR A 245 5.31 8.67 16.15
C THR A 245 6.82 8.68 16.01
N LEU A 246 7.43 9.81 15.66
CA LEU A 246 8.90 9.91 15.57
C LEU A 246 9.57 9.75 16.93
N SER A 247 9.03 10.37 18.01
CA SER A 247 9.55 10.18 19.36
C SER A 247 9.45 8.71 19.85
N ASN A 248 8.51 7.94 19.31
CA ASN A 248 8.38 6.51 19.57
C ASN A 248 9.11 5.64 18.53
N GLY A 249 9.92 6.23 17.64
CA GLY A 249 10.84 5.53 16.74
C GLY A 249 10.18 4.92 15.51
N PHE A 250 9.08 5.48 15.01
CA PHE A 250 8.60 5.16 13.67
C PHE A 250 9.60 5.66 12.62
N ASP A 251 9.75 4.95 11.53
CA ASP A 251 10.74 5.26 10.49
C ASP A 251 10.22 6.22 9.43
N GLY A 252 8.90 6.49 9.41
CA GLY A 252 8.31 7.44 8.47
C GLY A 252 6.85 7.16 8.15
N TYR A 253 6.41 7.65 6.99
CA TYR A 253 4.99 7.72 6.65
C TYR A 253 4.70 7.24 5.23
N ILE A 254 3.52 6.63 5.02
CA ILE A 254 2.93 6.40 3.70
C ILE A 254 1.85 7.47 3.50
N VAL A 255 2.08 8.38 2.54
CA VAL A 255 1.24 9.55 2.29
C VAL A 255 0.72 9.52 0.84
N ALA A 256 -0.56 9.19 0.62
CA ALA A 256 -1.61 9.00 1.58
C ALA A 256 -2.51 7.80 1.22
N ASN A 257 -3.47 7.51 2.10
CA ASN A 257 -4.61 6.64 1.81
C ASN A 257 -5.61 7.36 0.89
N THR A 258 -6.81 6.80 0.69
CA THR A 258 -7.90 7.39 -0.09
C THR A 258 -8.58 8.55 0.67
N THR A 259 -9.04 9.58 -0.08
CA THR A 259 -9.87 10.66 0.49
C THR A 259 -11.32 10.22 0.59
N GLN A 260 -12.01 10.66 1.64
CA GLN A 260 -13.42 10.39 1.79
C GLN A 260 -14.26 11.21 0.79
N GLY A 261 -15.24 10.57 0.18
CA GLY A 261 -16.15 11.24 -0.74
C GLY A 261 -17.32 10.38 -1.12
N GLU A 262 -18.18 10.95 -1.96
CA GLU A 262 -19.35 10.29 -2.50
C GLU A 262 -19.38 10.47 -4.01
N SER A 263 -19.75 9.44 -4.73
CA SER A 263 -19.95 9.47 -6.18
C SER A 263 -20.96 8.43 -6.58
N GLU A 264 -21.95 8.84 -7.39
CA GLU A 264 -22.97 7.98 -7.97
C GLU A 264 -23.67 7.07 -6.94
N GLY A 265 -23.99 7.62 -5.77
CA GLY A 265 -24.71 6.93 -4.69
C GLY A 265 -23.85 5.97 -3.84
N ILE A 266 -22.54 5.98 -4.03
CA ILE A 266 -21.59 5.23 -3.18
C ILE A 266 -20.76 6.23 -2.38
N SER A 267 -20.79 6.10 -1.05
CA SER A 267 -19.88 6.81 -0.15
C SER A 267 -18.70 5.91 0.21
N GLY A 268 -17.46 6.45 0.18
CA GLY A 268 -16.26 5.68 0.45
C GLY A 268 -14.96 6.43 0.18
N GLY A 269 -13.88 5.70 0.05
CA GLY A 269 -12.56 6.26 -0.25
C GLY A 269 -12.33 6.43 -1.76
N ILE A 270 -11.98 7.64 -2.18
CA ILE A 270 -11.66 7.98 -3.57
C ILE A 270 -10.15 7.94 -3.77
N SER A 271 -9.72 7.28 -4.85
CA SER A 271 -8.33 7.16 -5.31
C SER A 271 -8.20 7.55 -6.78
N GLY A 272 -6.97 7.66 -7.29
CA GLY A 272 -6.69 8.03 -8.69
C GLY A 272 -6.55 9.54 -8.89
N GLU A 273 -6.89 10.03 -10.08
CA GLU A 273 -6.69 11.44 -10.45
C GLU A 273 -7.35 12.43 -9.48
N LEU A 274 -8.54 12.09 -8.97
CA LEU A 274 -9.26 12.95 -8.01
C LEU A 274 -8.53 13.09 -6.66
N LEU A 275 -7.61 12.20 -6.34
CA LEU A 275 -6.81 12.26 -5.11
C LEU A 275 -5.48 13.00 -5.31
N LYS A 276 -5.03 13.20 -6.54
CA LYS A 276 -3.68 13.64 -6.90
C LYS A 276 -3.22 14.90 -6.16
N GLN A 277 -3.97 15.97 -6.24
CA GLN A 277 -3.60 17.24 -5.62
C GLN A 277 -3.56 17.12 -4.09
N LYS A 278 -4.60 16.55 -3.49
CA LYS A 278 -4.72 16.43 -2.03
C LYS A 278 -3.62 15.56 -1.42
N SER A 279 -3.26 14.45 -2.08
CA SER A 279 -2.16 13.60 -1.61
C SER A 279 -0.79 14.29 -1.74
N CYS A 280 -0.59 15.13 -2.76
CA CYS A 280 0.63 15.93 -2.93
C CYS A 280 0.75 17.02 -1.86
N GLU A 281 -0.33 17.72 -1.59
CA GLU A 281 -0.38 18.74 -0.54
C GLU A 281 -0.09 18.11 0.83
N MET A 282 -0.69 16.95 1.13
CA MET A 282 -0.43 16.23 2.37
C MET A 282 1.02 15.76 2.47
N LEU A 283 1.60 15.27 1.37
CA LEU A 283 3.01 14.88 1.33
C LEU A 283 3.92 16.05 1.70
N ARG A 284 3.68 17.22 1.10
CA ARG A 284 4.45 18.44 1.38
C ARG A 284 4.34 18.87 2.84
N LYS A 285 3.14 18.81 3.43
CA LYS A 285 2.91 19.14 4.84
C LYS A 285 3.71 18.21 5.75
N VAL A 286 3.61 16.89 5.53
CA VAL A 286 4.33 15.90 6.33
C VAL A 286 5.84 16.06 6.17
N ASN A 287 6.34 16.29 4.96
CA ASN A 287 7.75 16.55 4.71
C ASN A 287 8.27 17.78 5.48
N ASN A 288 7.52 18.88 5.48
CA ASN A 288 7.90 20.10 6.19
C ASN A 288 7.97 19.90 7.72
N LEU A 289 7.14 19.00 8.28
CA LEU A 289 7.09 18.74 9.71
C LEU A 289 8.10 17.66 10.16
N ALA A 290 8.26 16.63 9.36
CA ALA A 290 9.10 15.47 9.71
C ALA A 290 10.56 15.62 9.23
N GLY A 291 10.81 16.43 8.20
CA GLY A 291 12.15 16.66 7.65
C GLY A 291 12.89 15.37 7.31
N ASP A 292 14.19 15.35 7.55
CA ASP A 292 15.08 14.22 7.27
C ASP A 292 14.96 13.08 8.30
N ASP A 293 14.23 13.29 9.40
CA ASP A 293 14.01 12.27 10.44
C ASP A 293 13.11 11.12 9.96
N ALA A 294 12.26 11.37 8.96
CA ALA A 294 11.30 10.42 8.43
C ALA A 294 11.52 10.08 6.96
N THR A 295 11.37 8.81 6.63
CA THR A 295 11.23 8.37 5.25
C THR A 295 9.79 8.55 4.77
N LEU A 296 9.60 9.14 3.59
CA LEU A 296 8.28 9.32 3.00
C LEU A 296 8.07 8.38 1.80
N ILE A 297 6.97 7.64 1.85
CA ILE A 297 6.49 6.82 0.74
C ILE A 297 5.24 7.50 0.19
N ALA A 298 5.35 8.10 -1.00
CA ALA A 298 4.21 8.77 -1.63
C ALA A 298 3.21 7.77 -2.19
N SER A 299 1.92 7.99 -1.94
CA SER A 299 0.83 7.18 -2.49
C SER A 299 -0.36 8.06 -2.85
N GLY A 300 -1.07 7.73 -3.94
CA GLY A 300 -2.28 8.43 -4.38
C GLY A 300 -2.06 9.37 -5.56
N GLY A 301 -2.79 9.12 -6.65
CA GLY A 301 -2.87 9.98 -7.83
C GLY A 301 -1.67 9.97 -8.77
N VAL A 302 -0.68 9.09 -8.58
CA VAL A 302 0.49 8.99 -9.45
C VAL A 302 0.14 8.20 -10.70
N SER A 303 0.22 8.83 -11.87
CA SER A 303 -0.19 8.26 -13.16
C SER A 303 0.67 8.68 -14.36
N SER A 304 1.65 9.58 -14.15
CA SER A 304 2.58 10.08 -15.15
C SER A 304 3.96 10.32 -14.56
N LYS A 305 4.98 10.43 -15.41
CA LYS A 305 6.35 10.80 -15.02
C LYS A 305 6.39 12.13 -14.25
N ARG A 306 5.63 13.12 -14.70
CA ARG A 306 5.52 14.41 -14.00
C ARG A 306 5.02 14.25 -12.56
N ASP A 307 4.05 13.35 -12.33
CA ASP A 307 3.57 13.09 -10.96
C ASP A 307 4.67 12.46 -10.10
N VAL A 308 5.48 11.56 -10.68
CA VAL A 308 6.65 10.96 -10.00
C VAL A 308 7.63 12.05 -9.60
N GLU A 309 8.06 12.89 -10.54
CA GLU A 309 8.99 14.00 -10.29
C GLU A 309 8.46 14.94 -9.20
N GLU A 310 7.17 15.27 -9.25
CA GLU A 310 6.52 16.10 -8.24
C GLU A 310 6.57 15.46 -6.83
N ARG A 311 6.34 14.13 -6.73
CA ARG A 311 6.41 13.44 -5.43
C ARG A 311 7.83 13.38 -4.89
N LEU A 312 8.82 13.06 -5.73
CA LEU A 312 10.22 13.04 -5.33
C LEU A 312 10.71 14.44 -4.90
N ASN A 313 10.36 15.49 -5.64
CA ASN A 313 10.69 16.87 -5.31
C ASN A 313 10.01 17.37 -4.02
N ASN A 314 8.92 16.72 -3.58
CA ASN A 314 8.24 17.00 -2.31
C ASN A 314 8.70 16.04 -1.18
N GLY A 315 9.88 15.42 -1.30
CA GLY A 315 10.53 14.68 -0.23
C GLY A 315 10.23 13.19 -0.17
N ALA A 316 9.49 12.63 -1.15
CA ALA A 316 9.29 11.18 -1.18
C ALA A 316 10.57 10.45 -1.59
N SER A 317 10.95 9.41 -0.84
CA SER A 317 12.01 8.47 -1.22
C SER A 317 11.48 7.33 -2.09
N LEU A 318 10.24 6.93 -1.88
CA LEU A 318 9.57 5.82 -2.55
C LEU A 318 8.15 6.22 -2.98
N ILE A 319 7.61 5.51 -3.97
CA ILE A 319 6.29 5.80 -4.54
C ILE A 319 5.50 4.51 -4.66
N GLN A 320 4.26 4.51 -4.20
CA GLN A 320 3.30 3.42 -4.37
C GLN A 320 2.20 3.82 -5.36
N ILE A 321 1.87 2.92 -6.29
CA ILE A 321 0.72 3.07 -7.18
C ILE A 321 -0.36 2.02 -6.91
N TYR A 322 -1.60 2.37 -7.21
CA TYR A 322 -2.76 1.48 -7.19
C TYR A 322 -3.64 1.70 -8.43
N THR A 323 -4.34 2.83 -8.49
CA THR A 323 -5.37 3.11 -9.49
C THR A 323 -4.80 3.17 -10.91
N SER A 324 -3.64 3.78 -11.10
CA SER A 324 -2.98 3.82 -12.41
C SER A 324 -2.60 2.42 -12.92
N PHE A 325 -2.17 1.52 -12.03
CA PHE A 325 -1.96 0.11 -12.38
C PHE A 325 -3.27 -0.59 -12.77
N VAL A 326 -4.38 -0.34 -12.06
CA VAL A 326 -5.70 -0.92 -12.41
C VAL A 326 -6.16 -0.47 -13.81
N TYR A 327 -5.93 0.80 -14.17
CA TYR A 327 -6.36 1.35 -15.47
C TYR A 327 -5.42 1.01 -16.63
N LYS A 328 -4.10 1.02 -16.41
CA LYS A 328 -3.09 0.89 -17.47
C LYS A 328 -2.39 -0.46 -17.49
N GLY A 329 -2.58 -1.28 -16.45
CA GLY A 329 -1.90 -2.57 -16.30
C GLY A 329 -0.39 -2.44 -16.07
N PRO A 330 0.40 -3.51 -16.32
CA PRO A 330 1.83 -3.54 -15.99
C PRO A 330 2.68 -2.54 -16.78
N PHE A 331 2.23 -2.08 -17.94
CA PHE A 331 2.98 -1.14 -18.79
C PHE A 331 3.06 0.28 -18.22
N ILE A 332 2.29 0.59 -17.17
CA ILE A 332 2.43 1.84 -16.41
C ILE A 332 3.85 1.99 -15.83
N LEU A 333 4.53 0.88 -15.50
CA LEU A 333 5.90 0.90 -15.00
C LEU A 333 6.87 1.55 -15.98
N GLU A 334 6.73 1.25 -17.29
CA GLU A 334 7.54 1.87 -18.34
C GLU A 334 7.33 3.39 -18.40
N GLU A 335 6.08 3.85 -18.21
CA GLU A 335 5.75 5.28 -18.25
C GLU A 335 6.30 6.05 -17.04
N LEU A 336 6.41 5.40 -15.88
CA LEU A 336 6.78 6.05 -14.62
C LEU A 336 8.28 5.98 -14.32
N LEU A 337 9.03 5.05 -14.90
CA LEU A 337 10.45 4.80 -14.60
C LEU A 337 11.43 5.34 -15.67
N ILE A 338 10.95 5.92 -16.76
CA ILE A 338 11.78 6.49 -17.84
C ILE A 338 11.97 7.98 -17.67
#